data_e1f9e831cdc2b1730f1194138c2a1cbf
#
_entry.id   e1f9e831cdc2b1730f1194138c2a1cbf
#
_cell.length_a   1.000
_cell.length_b   1.000
_cell.length_c   1.000
_cell.angle_alpha   90.00
_cell.angle_beta   90.00
_cell.angle_gamma   90.00
#
_symmetry.space_group_name_H-M   'P 1'
#
loop_
_entity.id
_entity.type
_entity.pdbx_description
1 polymer ?
#
loop_
_entity_poly.entity_id
_entity_poly.type
_entity_poly.pdbx_seq_one_letter_code
_entity_poly.pdbx_strand_id
1 'polypeptide(L)'
;MYDYMNDLTNQVQNFNKMLTLLKYRGPDDFNIASSEHVLLGHCRLSIIDLNGGKQPFKYTYNDIEYTIVYNGEIYNMNTIKEQLIDEGYHFTSQSDTEVVVASFIAYGPRCLNLFDGIFSFVISYQNKLFVARDQLGVKPLYYYQKDDLFIFSSEIKCILMYLGRCVVDETGLKELLGLGPSVSPGKTIYKDIYSLRPAHYMNVFNGYKEINRYWALERRNHNRSYEETVHDIRCLVNHSIRQQLLSDVPVSCMLSGGLDSSIITGVTSQYISKLSTYSVDYQDQDKYFQPYEYQTTRDDHYIDEVKTLYNTKHKTVTLSQKQLVMSLKESLIARDAPGMADIDSSFLLFSKEISHNHKVVLSGECADKILVATHGFIEKNFTVLTAFHGCVI
;
A
#
# COMPACT_ATOMS: atom_id res chain seq x y z
N MET A 1 12.05 -15.87 1.48
CA MET A 1 13.45 -16.19 1.11
C MET A 1 13.43 -17.26 0.03
N TYR A 2 14.36 -17.19 -0.87
CA TYR A 2 14.57 -18.18 -1.92
C TYR A 2 16.08 -18.37 -2.10
N ASP A 3 16.53 -19.60 -2.17
CA ASP A 3 17.91 -19.95 -2.49
C ASP A 3 17.91 -21.13 -3.45
N TYR A 4 18.46 -20.93 -4.63
CA TYR A 4 18.42 -21.96 -5.68
C TYR A 4 19.34 -23.16 -5.38
N MET A 5 20.45 -22.92 -4.69
CA MET A 5 21.49 -23.92 -4.46
C MET A 5 21.43 -24.55 -3.07
N ASN A 6 20.92 -23.83 -2.07
CA ASN A 6 21.01 -24.25 -0.69
C ASN A 6 19.63 -24.59 -0.10
N ASP A 7 19.62 -25.57 0.80
CA ASP A 7 18.46 -25.91 1.60
C ASP A 7 18.22 -24.84 2.68
N LEU A 8 17.02 -24.26 2.66
CA LEU A 8 16.57 -23.22 3.60
C LEU A 8 15.85 -23.78 4.83
N THR A 9 15.64 -25.07 4.95
CA THR A 9 14.89 -25.66 6.08
C THR A 9 15.53 -25.36 7.44
N ASN A 10 16.86 -25.22 7.48
CA ASN A 10 17.60 -24.82 8.66
C ASN A 10 17.49 -23.32 9.00
N GLN A 11 16.98 -22.50 8.08
CA GLN A 11 16.78 -21.04 8.27
C GLN A 11 15.40 -20.67 8.83
N VAL A 12 14.50 -21.64 9.02
CA VAL A 12 13.11 -21.39 9.48
C VAL A 12 13.07 -20.59 10.78
N GLN A 13 13.97 -20.85 11.74
CA GLN A 13 14.00 -20.08 12.99
C GLN A 13 14.39 -18.61 12.78
N ASN A 14 15.40 -18.34 11.96
CA ASN A 14 15.80 -16.98 11.60
C ASN A 14 14.71 -16.27 10.81
N PHE A 15 14.10 -16.98 9.85
CA PHE A 15 12.97 -16.47 9.07
C PHE A 15 11.78 -16.12 9.97
N ASN A 16 11.47 -16.92 10.97
CA ASN A 16 10.43 -16.65 11.95
C ASN A 16 10.68 -15.36 12.75
N LYS A 17 11.95 -15.11 13.14
CA LYS A 17 12.32 -13.85 13.79
C LYS A 17 12.12 -12.64 12.86
N MET A 18 12.50 -12.76 11.57
CA MET A 18 12.25 -11.72 10.56
C MET A 18 10.76 -11.43 10.44
N LEU A 19 9.94 -12.47 10.30
CA LEU A 19 8.50 -12.34 10.13
C LEU A 19 7.82 -11.74 11.38
N THR A 20 8.35 -12.02 12.58
CA THR A 20 7.85 -11.43 13.83
C THR A 20 7.89 -9.89 13.84
N LEU A 21 8.85 -9.30 13.12
CA LEU A 21 8.96 -7.84 12.99
C LEU A 21 7.77 -7.22 12.21
N LEU A 22 7.04 -8.03 11.44
CA LEU A 22 5.88 -7.58 10.66
C LEU A 22 4.54 -7.78 11.40
N LYS A 23 4.52 -8.33 12.61
CA LYS A 23 3.26 -8.63 13.33
C LYS A 23 2.36 -7.41 13.56
N TYR A 24 2.95 -6.23 13.71
CA TYR A 24 2.15 -5.01 13.88
C TYR A 24 1.40 -4.60 12.60
N ARG A 25 1.87 -5.01 11.40
CA ARG A 25 1.16 -4.80 10.14
C ARG A 25 0.00 -5.76 9.93
N GLY A 26 0.09 -6.95 10.51
CA GLY A 26 -0.92 -7.99 10.37
C GLY A 26 -1.02 -8.82 11.64
N PRO A 27 -1.79 -8.33 12.64
CA PRO A 27 -1.87 -8.98 13.95
C PRO A 27 -2.83 -10.17 13.99
N ASP A 28 -3.67 -10.37 12.95
CA ASP A 28 -4.78 -11.32 13.00
C ASP A 28 -4.35 -12.77 12.73
N ASP A 29 -3.34 -12.96 11.88
CA ASP A 29 -2.84 -14.29 11.53
C ASP A 29 -1.34 -14.27 11.18
N PHE A 30 -0.66 -15.40 11.38
CA PHE A 30 0.78 -15.52 11.23
C PHE A 30 1.15 -16.92 10.78
N ASN A 31 1.57 -17.07 9.53
CA ASN A 31 1.87 -18.38 8.97
C ASN A 31 3.14 -18.38 8.11
N ILE A 32 3.74 -19.56 7.99
CA ILE A 32 4.91 -19.86 7.15
C ILE A 32 4.63 -21.10 6.30
N ALA A 33 4.97 -21.01 5.02
CA ALA A 33 5.16 -22.17 4.16
C ALA A 33 6.65 -22.37 3.90
N SER A 34 7.12 -23.60 4.01
CA SER A 34 8.52 -23.93 3.82
C SER A 34 8.67 -25.08 2.83
N SER A 35 9.68 -24.98 1.98
CA SER A 35 10.23 -26.04 1.15
C SER A 35 11.75 -25.98 1.21
N GLU A 36 12.42 -26.90 0.55
CA GLU A 36 13.89 -26.96 0.51
C GLU A 36 14.51 -25.63 0.05
N HIS A 37 13.95 -25.00 -0.98
CA HIS A 37 14.51 -23.80 -1.59
C HIS A 37 13.72 -22.52 -1.33
N VAL A 38 12.56 -22.60 -0.67
CA VAL A 38 11.67 -21.44 -0.49
C VAL A 38 11.08 -21.38 0.91
N LEU A 39 11.19 -20.22 1.55
CA LEU A 39 10.45 -19.86 2.76
C LEU A 39 9.55 -18.65 2.44
N LEU A 40 8.25 -18.84 2.54
CA LEU A 40 7.25 -17.77 2.42
C LEU A 40 6.56 -17.56 3.76
N GLY A 41 6.39 -16.31 4.17
CA GLY A 41 5.74 -15.97 5.43
C GLY A 41 4.81 -14.78 5.27
N HIS A 42 3.73 -14.79 6.01
CA HIS A 42 2.73 -13.74 5.97
C HIS A 42 2.21 -13.39 7.37
N CYS A 43 2.10 -12.07 7.63
CA CYS A 43 1.37 -11.51 8.75
C CYS A 43 0.12 -10.85 8.19
N ARG A 44 -1.07 -11.30 8.60
CA ARG A 44 -2.34 -10.91 8.01
C ARG A 44 -3.06 -9.86 8.83
N LEU A 45 -3.51 -8.78 8.17
CA LEU A 45 -4.60 -7.94 8.60
C LEU A 45 -5.84 -8.37 7.81
N SER A 46 -6.81 -8.98 8.45
CA SER A 46 -7.99 -9.55 7.79
C SER A 46 -8.99 -8.44 7.47
N ILE A 47 -9.20 -8.17 6.19
CA ILE A 47 -10.12 -7.15 5.67
C ILE A 47 -11.21 -7.83 4.83
N ILE A 48 -10.83 -8.70 3.87
CA ILE A 48 -11.72 -9.47 3.02
C ILE A 48 -11.56 -10.95 3.33
N ASP A 49 -12.67 -11.70 3.32
CA ASP A 49 -12.74 -13.13 3.65
C ASP A 49 -12.03 -13.46 4.97
N LEU A 50 -12.61 -13.02 6.08
CA LEU A 50 -12.00 -13.11 7.41
C LEU A 50 -11.57 -14.54 7.78
N ASN A 51 -12.24 -15.56 7.27
CA ASN A 51 -11.99 -16.97 7.60
C ASN A 51 -11.18 -17.72 6.54
N GLY A 52 -11.40 -17.44 5.25
CA GLY A 52 -10.83 -18.22 4.13
C GLY A 52 -9.54 -17.66 3.54
N GLY A 53 -9.27 -16.35 3.71
CA GLY A 53 -8.11 -15.68 3.09
C GLY A 53 -6.77 -15.91 3.80
N LYS A 54 -6.50 -17.12 4.33
CA LYS A 54 -5.23 -17.45 4.98
C LYS A 54 -4.09 -17.48 3.98
N GLN A 55 -2.93 -16.99 4.41
CA GLN A 55 -1.70 -16.97 3.62
C GLN A 55 -0.51 -17.48 4.45
N PRO A 56 0.54 -18.07 3.82
CA PRO A 56 0.70 -18.33 2.39
C PRO A 56 -0.42 -19.22 1.83
N PHE A 57 -0.99 -18.85 0.68
CA PHE A 57 -2.09 -19.57 0.06
C PHE A 57 -1.54 -20.51 -1.03
N LYS A 58 -2.07 -21.74 -1.08
CA LYS A 58 -1.68 -22.76 -2.04
C LYS A 58 -2.79 -23.01 -3.04
N TYR A 59 -2.43 -23.03 -4.32
CA TYR A 59 -3.31 -23.36 -5.43
C TYR A 59 -2.66 -24.44 -6.31
N THR A 60 -3.36 -25.52 -6.57
CA THR A 60 -2.85 -26.60 -7.43
C THR A 60 -3.56 -26.57 -8.78
N TYR A 61 -2.78 -26.54 -9.85
CA TYR A 61 -3.30 -26.59 -11.21
C TYR A 61 -2.41 -27.46 -12.11
N ASN A 62 -2.98 -28.45 -12.79
CA ASN A 62 -2.25 -29.42 -13.63
C ASN A 62 -1.03 -30.02 -12.92
N ASP A 63 -1.21 -30.53 -11.70
CA ASP A 63 -0.20 -31.14 -10.83
C ASP A 63 0.94 -30.21 -10.42
N ILE A 64 0.83 -28.89 -10.67
CA ILE A 64 1.77 -27.88 -10.21
C ILE A 64 1.18 -27.16 -9.00
N GLU A 65 1.90 -27.15 -7.88
CA GLU A 65 1.57 -26.34 -6.72
C GLU A 65 2.13 -24.92 -6.88
N TYR A 66 1.27 -23.92 -6.73
CA TYR A 66 1.59 -22.51 -6.65
C TYR A 66 1.37 -22.03 -5.23
N THR A 67 2.36 -21.39 -4.64
CA THR A 67 2.24 -20.82 -3.29
C THR A 67 2.42 -19.31 -3.37
N ILE A 68 1.44 -18.54 -2.89
CA ILE A 68 1.46 -17.08 -2.92
C ILE A 68 1.51 -16.47 -1.52
N VAL A 69 2.28 -15.37 -1.38
CA VAL A 69 2.15 -14.35 -0.34
C VAL A 69 1.84 -13.01 -0.99
N TYR A 70 0.82 -12.35 -0.50
CA TYR A 70 0.23 -11.18 -1.11
C TYR A 70 -0.11 -10.13 -0.06
N ASN A 71 0.30 -8.88 -0.31
CA ASN A 71 -0.04 -7.71 0.45
C ASN A 71 -0.73 -6.73 -0.48
N GLY A 72 -2.04 -6.59 -0.38
CA GLY A 72 -2.79 -5.74 -1.29
C GLY A 72 -4.29 -5.93 -1.22
N GLU A 73 -4.95 -5.30 -2.19
CA GLU A 73 -6.37 -5.44 -2.50
C GLU A 73 -6.60 -5.28 -4.00
N ILE A 74 -7.33 -6.21 -4.62
CA ILE A 74 -7.77 -6.13 -6.01
C ILE A 74 -9.26 -5.77 -6.02
N TYR A 75 -9.56 -4.53 -6.34
CA TYR A 75 -10.91 -3.97 -6.23
C TYR A 75 -11.90 -4.56 -7.25
N ASN A 76 -11.42 -4.96 -8.42
CA ASN A 76 -12.21 -5.60 -9.47
C ASN A 76 -12.16 -7.14 -9.43
N MET A 77 -11.81 -7.71 -8.27
CA MET A 77 -11.61 -9.16 -8.12
C MET A 77 -12.83 -10.00 -8.54
N ASN A 78 -14.05 -9.53 -8.29
CA ASN A 78 -15.27 -10.28 -8.62
C ASN A 78 -15.42 -10.47 -10.13
N THR A 79 -15.19 -9.42 -10.92
CA THR A 79 -15.24 -9.48 -12.39
C THR A 79 -14.19 -10.44 -12.94
N ILE A 80 -12.97 -10.40 -12.40
CA ILE A 80 -11.88 -11.30 -12.81
C ILE A 80 -12.21 -12.74 -12.41
N LYS A 81 -12.76 -12.96 -11.22
CA LYS A 81 -13.15 -14.27 -10.71
C LYS A 81 -14.22 -14.91 -11.60
N GLU A 82 -15.26 -14.15 -11.97
CA GLU A 82 -16.32 -14.62 -12.89
C GLU A 82 -15.72 -15.07 -14.23
N GLN A 83 -14.84 -14.25 -14.82
CA GLN A 83 -14.15 -14.60 -16.08
C GLN A 83 -13.33 -15.88 -15.96
N LEU A 84 -12.57 -16.04 -14.87
CA LEU A 84 -11.76 -17.24 -14.63
C LEU A 84 -12.64 -18.50 -14.40
N ILE A 85 -13.81 -18.36 -13.77
CA ILE A 85 -14.77 -19.46 -13.61
C ILE A 85 -15.28 -19.92 -14.98
N ASP A 86 -15.60 -18.98 -15.88
CA ASP A 86 -16.02 -19.29 -17.25
C ASP A 86 -14.90 -19.99 -18.06
N GLU A 87 -13.63 -19.72 -17.72
CA GLU A 87 -12.45 -20.38 -18.29
C GLU A 87 -12.12 -21.74 -17.61
N GLY A 88 -12.92 -22.17 -16.61
CA GLY A 88 -12.78 -23.47 -15.95
C GLY A 88 -11.92 -23.50 -14.69
N TYR A 89 -11.56 -22.34 -14.13
CA TYR A 89 -10.87 -22.28 -12.86
C TYR A 89 -11.84 -22.43 -11.67
N HIS A 90 -11.40 -23.10 -10.62
CA HIS A 90 -12.19 -23.35 -9.42
C HIS A 90 -11.68 -22.52 -8.24
N PHE A 91 -12.61 -22.01 -7.45
CA PHE A 91 -12.31 -21.18 -6.28
C PHE A 91 -12.85 -21.81 -5.00
N THR A 92 -12.05 -21.77 -3.95
CA THR A 92 -12.37 -22.32 -2.63
C THR A 92 -12.57 -21.24 -1.58
N SER A 93 -12.20 -19.99 -1.87
CA SER A 93 -12.31 -18.85 -0.98
C SER A 93 -13.02 -17.66 -1.64
N GLN A 94 -13.30 -16.63 -0.86
CA GLN A 94 -13.77 -15.34 -1.36
C GLN A 94 -12.64 -14.30 -1.35
N SER A 95 -11.39 -14.75 -1.17
CA SER A 95 -10.22 -13.88 -1.10
C SER A 95 -9.72 -13.50 -2.49
N ASP A 96 -9.33 -12.25 -2.64
CA ASP A 96 -8.60 -11.75 -3.80
C ASP A 96 -7.25 -12.43 -4.01
N THR A 97 -6.63 -12.95 -2.94
CA THR A 97 -5.39 -13.74 -3.02
C THR A 97 -5.52 -14.92 -3.97
N GLU A 98 -6.64 -15.65 -3.91
CA GLU A 98 -6.90 -16.78 -4.80
C GLU A 98 -7.12 -16.31 -6.25
N VAL A 99 -7.78 -15.16 -6.43
CA VAL A 99 -7.97 -14.54 -7.75
C VAL A 99 -6.62 -14.15 -8.37
N VAL A 100 -5.70 -13.58 -7.58
CA VAL A 100 -4.36 -13.20 -8.06
C VAL A 100 -3.58 -14.42 -8.55
N VAL A 101 -3.53 -15.51 -7.78
CA VAL A 101 -2.76 -16.69 -8.20
C VAL A 101 -3.40 -17.38 -9.39
N ALA A 102 -4.72 -17.50 -9.44
CA ALA A 102 -5.44 -18.08 -10.59
C ALA A 102 -5.24 -17.25 -11.87
N SER A 103 -5.28 -15.91 -11.77
CA SER A 103 -5.00 -15.01 -12.88
C SER A 103 -3.56 -15.17 -13.40
N PHE A 104 -2.59 -15.35 -12.50
CA PHE A 104 -1.21 -15.61 -12.92
C PHE A 104 -1.08 -16.96 -13.65
N ILE A 105 -1.77 -17.99 -13.20
CA ILE A 105 -1.79 -19.30 -13.86
C ILE A 105 -2.40 -19.19 -15.27
N ALA A 106 -3.51 -18.44 -15.41
CA ALA A 106 -4.21 -18.27 -16.68
C ALA A 106 -3.41 -17.43 -17.69
N TYR A 107 -2.86 -16.31 -17.26
CA TYR A 107 -2.36 -15.27 -18.18
C TYR A 107 -0.87 -14.94 -18.01
N GLY A 108 -0.18 -15.58 -17.06
CA GLY A 108 1.21 -15.24 -16.72
C GLY A 108 1.35 -13.76 -16.30
N PRO A 109 2.46 -13.08 -16.64
CA PRO A 109 2.66 -11.67 -16.28
C PRO A 109 1.60 -10.71 -16.83
N ARG A 110 0.84 -11.10 -17.86
CA ARG A 110 -0.24 -10.26 -18.42
C ARG A 110 -1.40 -10.05 -17.45
N CYS A 111 -1.56 -10.90 -16.43
CA CYS A 111 -2.56 -10.73 -15.37
C CYS A 111 -2.44 -9.36 -14.68
N LEU A 112 -1.23 -8.80 -14.57
CA LEU A 112 -0.97 -7.51 -13.93
C LEU A 112 -1.71 -6.34 -14.58
N ASN A 113 -2.04 -6.45 -15.88
CA ASN A 113 -2.80 -5.42 -16.62
C ASN A 113 -4.32 -5.52 -16.40
N LEU A 114 -4.80 -6.62 -15.80
CA LEU A 114 -6.20 -6.82 -15.47
C LEU A 114 -6.55 -6.25 -14.08
N PHE A 115 -5.55 -6.11 -13.22
CA PHE A 115 -5.76 -5.74 -11.83
C PHE A 115 -6.01 -4.24 -11.66
N ASP A 116 -7.17 -3.89 -11.15
CA ASP A 116 -7.46 -2.59 -10.56
C ASP A 116 -7.30 -2.71 -9.05
N GLY A 117 -6.18 -2.22 -8.51
CA GLY A 117 -5.85 -2.43 -7.12
C GLY A 117 -4.46 -1.98 -6.72
N ILE A 118 -4.16 -2.18 -5.46
CA ILE A 118 -2.87 -1.88 -4.84
C ILE A 118 -2.27 -3.19 -4.33
N PHE A 119 -1.07 -3.54 -4.76
CA PHE A 119 -0.53 -4.85 -4.46
C PHE A 119 1.00 -4.96 -4.49
N SER A 120 1.48 -5.89 -3.69
CA SER A 120 2.78 -6.53 -3.88
C SER A 120 2.65 -8.00 -3.53
N PHE A 121 3.22 -8.89 -4.33
CA PHE A 121 3.13 -10.33 -4.09
C PHE A 121 4.33 -11.11 -4.62
N VAL A 122 4.46 -12.31 -4.07
CA VAL A 122 5.42 -13.32 -4.53
C VAL A 122 4.67 -14.63 -4.72
N ILE A 123 4.77 -15.21 -5.91
CA ILE A 123 4.28 -16.56 -6.23
C ILE A 123 5.49 -17.47 -6.44
N SER A 124 5.50 -18.57 -5.73
CA SER A 124 6.50 -19.66 -5.88
C SER A 124 5.88 -20.85 -6.60
N TYR A 125 6.57 -21.37 -7.61
CA TYR A 125 6.18 -22.56 -8.36
C TYR A 125 7.41 -23.17 -9.05
N GLN A 126 7.53 -24.50 -9.06
CA GLN A 126 8.59 -25.21 -9.78
C GLN A 126 10.01 -24.62 -9.58
N ASN A 127 10.38 -24.30 -8.35
CA ASN A 127 11.65 -23.62 -8.00
C ASN A 127 11.87 -22.27 -8.72
N LYS A 128 10.80 -21.56 -9.04
CA LYS A 128 10.81 -20.20 -9.61
C LYS A 128 10.03 -19.27 -8.71
N LEU A 129 10.35 -17.98 -8.77
CA LEU A 129 9.51 -16.94 -8.19
C LEU A 129 9.04 -15.96 -9.26
N PHE A 130 7.76 -15.61 -9.16
CA PHE A 130 7.20 -14.44 -9.81
C PHE A 130 6.87 -13.40 -8.75
N VAL A 131 7.43 -12.21 -8.88
CA VAL A 131 7.34 -11.12 -7.89
C VAL A 131 6.79 -9.90 -8.60
N ALA A 132 5.75 -9.27 -8.07
CA ALA A 132 5.15 -8.10 -8.72
C ALA A 132 4.79 -7.01 -7.71
N ARG A 133 4.75 -5.77 -8.20
CA ARG A 133 4.35 -4.58 -7.46
C ARG A 133 3.41 -3.73 -8.30
N ASP A 134 2.41 -3.11 -7.67
CA ASP A 134 1.37 -2.32 -8.31
C ASP A 134 1.90 -1.14 -9.13
N GLN A 135 1.03 -0.55 -9.96
CA GLN A 135 1.32 0.48 -10.94
C GLN A 135 1.98 1.72 -10.33
N LEU A 136 1.55 2.13 -9.14
CA LEU A 136 2.05 3.31 -8.43
C LEU A 136 3.02 2.97 -7.29
N GLY A 137 3.19 1.66 -6.97
CA GLY A 137 4.04 1.18 -5.89
C GLY A 137 3.50 1.52 -4.50
N VAL A 138 2.18 1.54 -4.34
CA VAL A 138 1.51 1.81 -3.06
C VAL A 138 1.90 0.78 -2.02
N LYS A 139 1.88 -0.51 -2.38
CA LYS A 139 2.36 -1.55 -1.46
C LYS A 139 3.89 -1.67 -1.57
N PRO A 140 4.60 -1.64 -0.43
CA PRO A 140 6.07 -1.73 -0.43
C PRO A 140 6.53 -3.14 -0.75
N LEU A 141 7.65 -3.24 -1.47
CA LEU A 141 8.34 -4.50 -1.73
C LEU A 141 9.84 -4.24 -1.88
N TYR A 142 10.60 -4.69 -0.90
CA TYR A 142 12.04 -4.58 -0.86
C TYR A 142 12.68 -5.94 -1.11
N TYR A 143 13.89 -5.95 -1.67
CA TYR A 143 14.64 -7.16 -1.88
C TYR A 143 16.14 -6.97 -1.67
N TYR A 144 16.78 -8.06 -1.28
CA TYR A 144 18.23 -8.25 -1.21
C TYR A 144 18.58 -9.46 -2.04
N GLN A 145 19.69 -9.38 -2.76
CA GLN A 145 20.27 -10.51 -3.48
C GLN A 145 21.75 -10.60 -3.20
N LYS A 146 22.21 -11.80 -2.86
CA LYS A 146 23.61 -12.15 -2.81
C LYS A 146 23.77 -13.59 -3.29
N ASP A 147 24.60 -13.77 -4.29
CA ASP A 147 24.78 -15.06 -4.96
C ASP A 147 23.42 -15.64 -5.40
N ASP A 148 23.07 -16.86 -4.99
CA ASP A 148 21.80 -17.52 -5.29
C ASP A 148 20.67 -17.19 -4.30
N LEU A 149 20.98 -16.48 -3.21
CA LEU A 149 20.04 -16.11 -2.18
C LEU A 149 19.27 -14.82 -2.53
N PHE A 150 17.95 -14.91 -2.49
CA PHE A 150 17.03 -13.76 -2.56
C PHE A 150 16.19 -13.64 -1.29
N ILE A 151 16.06 -12.44 -0.77
CA ILE A 151 15.19 -12.11 0.36
C ILE A 151 14.24 -11.02 -0.08
N PHE A 152 12.94 -11.23 0.09
CA PHE A 152 11.89 -10.24 -0.18
C PHE A 152 11.18 -9.89 1.11
N SER A 153 10.81 -8.62 1.27
CA SER A 153 10.04 -8.18 2.43
C SER A 153 9.22 -6.91 2.13
N SER A 154 8.11 -6.75 2.84
CA SER A 154 7.36 -5.50 2.86
C SER A 154 8.08 -4.39 3.63
N GLU A 155 9.08 -4.71 4.47
CA GLU A 155 9.85 -3.76 5.25
C GLU A 155 11.34 -4.09 5.29
N ILE A 156 12.15 -3.05 5.29
CA ILE A 156 13.62 -3.16 5.21
C ILE A 156 14.19 -3.80 6.48
N LYS A 157 13.62 -3.50 7.67
CA LYS A 157 14.09 -4.04 8.95
C LYS A 157 14.18 -5.56 9.00
N CYS A 158 13.32 -6.25 8.26
CA CYS A 158 13.35 -7.71 8.16
C CYS A 158 14.62 -8.19 7.45
N ILE A 159 15.00 -7.52 6.36
CA ILE A 159 16.24 -7.82 5.63
C ILE A 159 17.46 -7.48 6.48
N LEU A 160 17.46 -6.30 7.14
CA LEU A 160 18.55 -5.89 8.04
C LEU A 160 18.74 -6.88 9.19
N MET A 161 17.65 -7.41 9.73
CA MET A 161 17.71 -8.43 10.78
C MET A 161 18.41 -9.70 10.31
N TYR A 162 18.10 -10.16 9.09
CA TYR A 162 18.78 -11.34 8.51
C TYR A 162 20.27 -11.06 8.30
N LEU A 163 20.60 -9.88 7.78
CA LEU A 163 22.00 -9.51 7.52
C LEU A 163 22.82 -9.32 8.79
N GLY A 164 22.17 -9.10 9.95
CA GLY A 164 22.83 -8.81 11.23
C GLY A 164 23.65 -7.51 11.23
N ARG A 165 23.48 -6.68 10.20
CA ARG A 165 24.20 -5.40 10.04
C ARG A 165 23.35 -4.41 9.25
N CYS A 166 23.60 -3.12 9.54
CA CYS A 166 23.03 -2.00 8.79
C CYS A 166 24.19 -1.20 8.19
N VAL A 167 24.25 -1.13 6.87
CA VAL A 167 25.25 -0.32 6.16
C VAL A 167 24.48 0.68 5.29
N VAL A 168 24.71 1.96 5.54
CA VAL A 168 24.11 3.04 4.75
C VAL A 168 24.91 3.20 3.45
N ASP A 169 24.19 3.32 2.34
CA ASP A 169 24.76 3.59 1.03
C ASP A 169 25.08 5.09 0.90
N GLU A 170 26.25 5.43 0.35
CA GLU A 170 26.68 6.82 0.22
C GLU A 170 25.72 7.62 -0.70
N THR A 171 25.27 7.01 -1.78
CA THR A 171 24.31 7.65 -2.70
C THR A 171 22.94 7.83 -2.03
N GLY A 172 22.47 6.82 -1.31
CA GLY A 172 21.23 6.89 -0.54
C GLY A 172 21.28 7.97 0.54
N LEU A 173 22.42 8.15 1.19
CA LEU A 173 22.64 9.24 2.16
C LEU A 173 22.61 10.62 1.48
N LYS A 174 23.27 10.78 0.33
CA LYS A 174 23.23 12.01 -0.45
C LYS A 174 21.80 12.36 -0.92
N GLU A 175 21.04 11.37 -1.36
CA GLU A 175 19.63 11.56 -1.74
C GLU A 175 18.80 12.00 -0.51
N LEU A 176 18.96 11.34 0.64
CA LEU A 176 18.25 11.70 1.87
C LEU A 176 18.56 13.15 2.32
N LEU A 177 19.81 13.58 2.25
CA LEU A 177 20.21 14.94 2.65
C LEU A 177 19.82 16.01 1.63
N GLY A 178 19.79 15.66 0.34
CA GLY A 178 19.49 16.60 -0.75
C GLY A 178 18.02 16.67 -1.14
N LEU A 179 17.28 15.57 -1.06
CA LEU A 179 15.87 15.45 -1.48
C LEU A 179 14.92 15.31 -0.28
N GLY A 180 15.43 15.26 0.96
CA GLY A 180 14.63 14.93 2.13
C GLY A 180 14.30 13.43 2.18
N PRO A 181 13.17 13.02 2.77
CA PRO A 181 12.85 11.61 3.01
C PRO A 181 12.45 10.82 1.75
N SER A 182 12.83 11.30 0.59
CA SER A 182 12.58 10.67 -0.70
C SER A 182 13.84 9.95 -1.19
N VAL A 183 13.65 8.84 -1.89
CA VAL A 183 14.72 8.09 -2.56
C VAL A 183 14.34 7.82 -4.00
N SER A 184 15.31 7.72 -4.88
CA SER A 184 15.08 7.37 -6.28
C SER A 184 14.40 6.01 -6.42
N PRO A 185 13.42 5.87 -7.34
CA PRO A 185 12.71 4.61 -7.54
C PRO A 185 13.66 3.42 -7.75
N GLY A 186 13.44 2.36 -6.99
CA GLY A 186 14.27 1.15 -7.03
C GLY A 186 15.44 1.15 -6.05
N LYS A 187 15.71 2.27 -5.37
CA LYS A 187 16.76 2.38 -4.35
C LYS A 187 16.19 2.39 -2.94
N THR A 188 17.09 2.26 -1.98
CA THR A 188 16.91 2.55 -0.56
C THR A 188 18.13 3.32 -0.05
N ILE A 189 18.09 3.77 1.19
CA ILE A 189 19.27 4.35 1.84
C ILE A 189 20.30 3.29 2.29
N TYR A 190 19.96 2.02 2.15
CA TYR A 190 20.81 0.92 2.62
C TYR A 190 21.53 0.24 1.47
N LYS A 191 22.78 -0.11 1.71
CA LYS A 191 23.62 -0.80 0.74
C LYS A 191 23.06 -2.19 0.43
N ASP A 192 23.03 -2.52 -0.86
CA ASP A 192 22.59 -3.83 -1.38
C ASP A 192 21.12 -4.17 -1.13
N ILE A 193 20.32 -3.25 -0.57
CA ILE A 193 18.87 -3.41 -0.42
C ILE A 193 18.16 -2.51 -1.42
N TYR A 194 17.30 -3.10 -2.22
CA TYR A 194 16.60 -2.45 -3.31
C TYR A 194 15.09 -2.49 -3.09
N SER A 195 14.37 -1.53 -3.69
CA SER A 195 12.92 -1.57 -3.81
C SER A 195 12.54 -2.05 -5.21
N LEU A 196 11.59 -2.96 -5.35
CA LEU A 196 11.04 -3.22 -6.68
C LEU A 196 10.31 -1.96 -7.15
N ARG A 197 10.66 -1.48 -8.34
CA ARG A 197 10.07 -0.24 -8.88
C ARG A 197 8.56 -0.38 -9.06
N PRO A 198 7.77 0.70 -8.90
CA PRO A 198 6.38 0.72 -9.30
C PRO A 198 6.18 0.20 -10.72
N ALA A 199 5.07 -0.48 -10.99
CA ALA A 199 4.72 -1.04 -12.29
C ALA A 199 5.75 -2.05 -12.84
N HIS A 200 6.49 -2.75 -11.97
CA HIS A 200 7.44 -3.77 -12.39
C HIS A 200 7.11 -5.13 -11.78
N TYR A 201 7.51 -6.15 -12.51
CA TYR A 201 7.59 -7.52 -11.99
C TYR A 201 9.01 -8.07 -12.16
N MET A 202 9.32 -9.11 -11.41
CA MET A 202 10.59 -9.80 -11.43
C MET A 202 10.33 -11.30 -11.52
N ASN A 203 10.96 -11.96 -12.48
CA ASN A 203 11.12 -13.41 -12.51
C ASN A 203 12.44 -13.77 -11.83
N VAL A 204 12.42 -14.76 -10.95
CA VAL A 204 13.63 -15.31 -10.33
C VAL A 204 13.67 -16.80 -10.62
N PHE A 205 14.73 -17.27 -11.24
CA PHE A 205 14.93 -18.67 -11.60
C PHE A 205 16.42 -18.99 -11.72
N ASN A 206 16.85 -20.15 -11.26
CA ASN A 206 18.24 -20.61 -11.37
C ASN A 206 19.27 -19.57 -10.88
N GLY A 207 19.01 -18.86 -9.78
CA GLY A 207 19.89 -17.82 -9.26
C GLY A 207 19.86 -16.47 -10.04
N TYR A 208 19.18 -16.40 -11.18
CA TYR A 208 19.06 -15.18 -12.00
C TYR A 208 17.77 -14.43 -11.73
N LYS A 209 17.80 -13.12 -11.96
CA LYS A 209 16.60 -12.28 -11.94
C LYS A 209 16.45 -11.54 -13.27
N GLU A 210 15.21 -11.45 -13.70
CA GLU A 210 14.79 -10.62 -14.84
C GLU A 210 13.71 -9.65 -14.36
N ILE A 211 13.92 -8.34 -14.53
CA ILE A 211 12.98 -7.29 -14.09
C ILE A 211 12.39 -6.61 -15.32
N ASN A 212 11.06 -6.60 -15.41
CA ASN A 212 10.32 -6.06 -16.52
C ASN A 212 9.27 -5.04 -16.04
N ARG A 213 9.08 -3.98 -16.81
CA ARG A 213 8.00 -3.02 -16.59
C ARG A 213 6.76 -3.48 -17.35
N TYR A 214 5.63 -3.59 -16.67
CA TYR A 214 4.36 -4.00 -17.28
C TYR A 214 3.41 -2.83 -17.56
N TRP A 215 3.59 -1.69 -16.89
CA TRP A 215 2.74 -0.52 -17.08
C TRP A 215 3.57 0.77 -17.05
N ALA A 216 3.10 1.79 -17.77
CA ALA A 216 3.61 3.16 -17.71
C ALA A 216 2.47 4.14 -17.93
N LEU A 217 2.57 5.29 -17.29
CA LEU A 217 1.70 6.42 -17.61
C LEU A 217 1.99 6.91 -19.02
N GLU A 218 0.94 6.99 -19.84
CA GLU A 218 1.01 7.47 -21.21
C GLU A 218 0.32 8.82 -21.34
N ARG A 219 0.99 9.74 -22.00
CA ARG A 219 0.36 11.00 -22.38
C ARG A 219 -0.52 10.75 -23.61
N ARG A 220 -1.81 11.10 -23.49
CA ARG A 220 -2.78 11.01 -24.59
C ARG A 220 -3.33 12.38 -24.92
N ASN A 221 -3.67 12.62 -26.20
CA ASN A 221 -4.39 13.82 -26.60
C ASN A 221 -5.81 13.80 -26.00
N HIS A 222 -6.21 14.91 -25.45
CA HIS A 222 -7.54 15.09 -24.87
C HIS A 222 -8.37 16.01 -25.81
N ASN A 223 -9.40 15.45 -26.43
CA ASN A 223 -10.22 16.13 -27.44
C ASN A 223 -11.67 16.34 -26.95
N ARG A 224 -11.92 16.24 -25.64
CA ARG A 224 -13.24 16.45 -25.07
C ARG A 224 -13.45 17.90 -24.67
N SER A 225 -14.73 18.35 -24.63
CA SER A 225 -15.09 19.65 -24.09
C SER A 225 -14.80 19.73 -22.57
N TYR A 226 -14.87 20.95 -22.04
CA TYR A 226 -14.70 21.16 -20.60
C TYR A 226 -15.77 20.42 -19.79
N GLU A 227 -17.03 20.49 -20.21
CA GLU A 227 -18.18 19.87 -19.55
C GLU A 227 -18.08 18.34 -19.56
N GLU A 228 -17.70 17.75 -20.69
CA GLU A 228 -17.45 16.30 -20.80
C GLU A 228 -16.29 15.88 -19.90
N THR A 229 -15.22 16.67 -19.86
CA THR A 229 -14.06 16.41 -19.02
C THR A 229 -14.42 16.41 -17.53
N VAL A 230 -15.18 17.42 -17.09
CA VAL A 230 -15.66 17.50 -15.69
C VAL A 230 -16.55 16.32 -15.35
N HIS A 231 -17.44 15.94 -16.28
CA HIS A 231 -18.31 14.76 -16.09
C HIS A 231 -17.48 13.49 -15.93
N ASP A 232 -16.52 13.24 -16.83
CA ASP A 232 -15.68 12.04 -16.81
C ASP A 232 -14.84 11.96 -15.54
N ILE A 233 -14.19 13.07 -15.13
CA ILE A 233 -13.42 13.11 -13.89
C ILE A 233 -14.32 12.78 -12.69
N ARG A 234 -15.50 13.34 -12.62
CA ARG A 234 -16.47 13.04 -11.56
C ARG A 234 -16.84 11.56 -11.53
N CYS A 235 -17.11 10.97 -12.69
CA CYS A 235 -17.41 9.53 -12.80
C CYS A 235 -16.23 8.67 -12.34
N LEU A 236 -15.00 9.00 -12.77
CA LEU A 236 -13.80 8.27 -12.40
C LEU A 236 -13.50 8.36 -10.89
N VAL A 237 -13.60 9.55 -10.30
CA VAL A 237 -13.39 9.76 -8.86
C VAL A 237 -14.41 8.97 -8.05
N ASN A 238 -15.71 9.09 -8.40
CA ASN A 238 -16.78 8.35 -7.72
C ASN A 238 -16.60 6.84 -7.85
N HIS A 239 -16.24 6.36 -9.03
CA HIS A 239 -15.98 4.94 -9.27
C HIS A 239 -14.80 4.44 -8.43
N SER A 240 -13.68 5.16 -8.43
CA SER A 240 -12.50 4.80 -7.65
C SER A 240 -12.79 4.73 -6.15
N ILE A 241 -13.47 5.74 -5.58
CA ILE A 241 -13.84 5.74 -4.16
C ILE A 241 -14.77 4.55 -3.86
N ARG A 242 -15.78 4.31 -4.71
CA ARG A 242 -16.74 3.22 -4.51
C ARG A 242 -16.07 1.84 -4.52
N GLN A 243 -15.14 1.59 -5.42
CA GLN A 243 -14.43 0.31 -5.50
C GLN A 243 -13.62 0.04 -4.22
N GLN A 244 -13.04 1.08 -3.64
CA GLN A 244 -12.24 0.97 -2.41
C GLN A 244 -13.08 0.79 -1.13
N LEU A 245 -14.41 0.75 -1.24
CA LEU A 245 -15.30 0.38 -0.13
C LEU A 245 -15.48 -1.13 0.02
N LEU A 246 -14.85 -1.93 -0.84
CA LEU A 246 -14.88 -3.39 -0.77
C LEU A 246 -14.17 -3.86 0.51
N SER A 247 -14.94 -4.24 1.53
CA SER A 247 -14.42 -4.62 2.84
C SER A 247 -15.47 -5.38 3.65
N ASP A 248 -15.05 -6.45 4.34
CA ASP A 248 -15.89 -7.19 5.30
C ASP A 248 -15.79 -6.59 6.72
N VAL A 249 -14.99 -5.55 6.89
CA VAL A 249 -14.83 -4.83 8.16
C VAL A 249 -15.24 -3.36 8.01
N PRO A 250 -15.57 -2.67 9.11
CA PRO A 250 -15.96 -1.26 9.04
C PRO A 250 -14.90 -0.37 8.41
N VAL A 251 -15.35 0.46 7.45
CA VAL A 251 -14.54 1.48 6.78
C VAL A 251 -14.78 2.84 7.42
N SER A 252 -13.75 3.66 7.52
CA SER A 252 -13.80 5.04 7.99
C SER A 252 -13.10 5.99 7.01
N CYS A 253 -13.18 7.31 7.24
CA CYS A 253 -12.47 8.30 6.45
C CYS A 253 -11.65 9.25 7.33
N MET A 254 -10.48 9.67 6.83
CA MET A 254 -9.80 10.86 7.34
C MET A 254 -10.48 12.09 6.76
N LEU A 255 -10.77 13.07 7.62
CA LEU A 255 -11.45 14.30 7.25
C LEU A 255 -10.64 15.50 7.75
N SER A 256 -9.96 16.18 6.84
CA SER A 256 -9.19 17.39 7.13
C SER A 256 -9.95 18.70 6.87
N GLY A 257 -11.18 18.61 6.31
CA GLY A 257 -11.92 19.79 5.85
C GLY A 257 -11.51 20.29 4.47
N GLY A 258 -10.40 19.79 3.91
CA GLY A 258 -9.99 20.07 2.54
C GLY A 258 -10.91 19.40 1.50
N LEU A 259 -10.82 19.87 0.24
CA LEU A 259 -11.66 19.39 -0.86
C LEU A 259 -11.62 17.87 -1.05
N ASP A 260 -10.43 17.30 -1.07
CA ASP A 260 -10.23 15.87 -1.36
C ASP A 260 -10.86 14.98 -0.29
N SER A 261 -10.59 15.26 0.98
CA SER A 261 -11.15 14.51 2.11
C SER A 261 -12.67 14.68 2.20
N SER A 262 -13.19 15.86 1.82
CA SER A 262 -14.62 16.15 1.79
C SER A 262 -15.34 15.40 0.67
N ILE A 263 -14.72 15.27 -0.53
CA ILE A 263 -15.24 14.48 -1.64
C ILE A 263 -15.30 12.99 -1.23
N ILE A 264 -14.20 12.45 -0.68
CA ILE A 264 -14.16 11.07 -0.23
C ILE A 264 -15.25 10.80 0.82
N THR A 265 -15.36 11.67 1.83
CA THR A 265 -16.39 11.55 2.87
C THR A 265 -17.80 11.63 2.27
N GLY A 266 -18.06 12.57 1.36
CA GLY A 266 -19.35 12.74 0.71
C GLY A 266 -19.76 11.57 -0.16
N VAL A 267 -18.85 11.00 -0.93
CA VAL A 267 -19.11 9.80 -1.74
C VAL A 267 -19.33 8.59 -0.85
N THR A 268 -18.44 8.37 0.14
CA THR A 268 -18.52 7.23 1.05
C THR A 268 -19.82 7.22 1.87
N SER A 269 -20.29 8.40 2.31
CA SER A 269 -21.52 8.53 3.08
C SER A 269 -22.78 8.10 2.34
N GLN A 270 -22.73 8.03 0.99
CA GLN A 270 -23.85 7.51 0.19
C GLN A 270 -24.00 5.98 0.32
N TYR A 271 -22.93 5.28 0.69
CA TYR A 271 -22.88 3.82 0.81
C TYR A 271 -22.83 3.33 2.25
N ILE A 272 -22.28 4.13 3.17
CA ILE A 272 -22.10 3.77 4.57
C ILE A 272 -22.91 4.72 5.46
N SER A 273 -23.97 4.20 6.06
CA SER A 273 -24.76 4.95 7.04
C SER A 273 -23.95 5.18 8.33
N LYS A 274 -24.01 6.40 8.88
CA LYS A 274 -23.26 6.79 10.10
C LYS A 274 -21.75 6.57 9.97
N LEU A 275 -21.19 7.00 8.83
CA LEU A 275 -19.78 6.91 8.53
C LEU A 275 -18.94 7.50 9.68
N SER A 276 -17.93 6.75 10.13
CA SER A 276 -16.95 7.25 11.09
C SER A 276 -15.90 8.09 10.35
N THR A 277 -15.65 9.30 10.85
CA THR A 277 -14.61 10.19 10.30
C THR A 277 -13.65 10.64 11.38
N TYR A 278 -12.41 10.88 11.03
CA TYR A 278 -11.33 11.24 11.94
C TYR A 278 -10.57 12.46 11.44
N SER A 279 -10.25 13.39 12.36
CA SER A 279 -9.29 14.48 12.11
C SER A 279 -8.22 14.49 13.20
N VAL A 280 -7.08 15.09 12.91
CA VAL A 280 -6.02 15.36 13.87
C VAL A 280 -6.02 16.85 14.21
N ASP A 281 -5.81 17.17 15.46
CA ASP A 281 -5.60 18.53 15.97
C ASP A 281 -4.45 18.53 16.97
N TYR A 282 -3.89 19.71 17.27
CA TYR A 282 -2.75 19.85 18.15
C TYR A 282 -3.12 20.69 19.37
N GLN A 283 -2.63 20.27 20.52
CA GLN A 283 -2.86 20.98 21.77
C GLN A 283 -2.41 22.45 21.67
N ASP A 284 -3.22 23.37 22.17
CA ASP A 284 -2.98 24.82 22.15
C ASP A 284 -2.87 25.44 20.76
N GLN A 285 -3.33 24.77 19.70
CA GLN A 285 -3.27 25.29 18.33
C GLN A 285 -3.98 26.65 18.21
N ASP A 286 -5.08 26.86 18.94
CA ASP A 286 -5.81 28.15 18.99
C ASP A 286 -4.92 29.34 19.40
N LYS A 287 -3.93 29.09 20.25
CA LYS A 287 -3.04 30.15 20.74
C LYS A 287 -1.91 30.49 19.78
N TYR A 288 -1.50 29.50 18.98
CA TYR A 288 -0.30 29.59 18.14
C TYR A 288 -0.59 29.67 16.65
N PHE A 289 -1.83 29.41 16.23
CA PHE A 289 -2.20 29.51 14.82
C PHE A 289 -2.04 30.96 14.34
N GLN A 290 -1.26 31.14 13.28
CA GLN A 290 -1.13 32.40 12.57
C GLN A 290 -1.53 32.16 11.10
N PRO A 291 -2.52 32.90 10.59
CA PRO A 291 -2.86 32.81 9.16
C PRO A 291 -1.66 33.14 8.27
N TYR A 292 -1.49 32.41 7.20
CA TYR A 292 -0.50 32.70 6.17
C TYR A 292 -1.09 32.48 4.77
N GLU A 293 -0.34 32.81 3.72
CA GLU A 293 -0.85 32.92 2.34
C GLU A 293 -1.65 31.67 1.88
N TYR A 294 -1.25 30.46 2.30
CA TYR A 294 -1.88 29.19 1.87
C TYR A 294 -2.87 28.61 2.89
N GLN A 295 -2.90 29.13 4.11
CA GLN A 295 -3.83 28.69 5.15
C GLN A 295 -4.34 29.94 5.90
N THR A 296 -5.37 30.55 5.38
CA THR A 296 -5.96 31.79 5.93
C THR A 296 -6.86 31.55 7.13
N THR A 297 -7.36 30.31 7.29
CA THR A 297 -8.26 29.89 8.36
C THR A 297 -7.86 28.51 8.87
N ARG A 298 -8.34 28.15 10.06
CA ARG A 298 -8.26 26.78 10.57
C ARG A 298 -9.25 25.88 9.83
N ASP A 299 -8.94 24.59 9.82
CA ASP A 299 -9.72 23.57 9.13
C ASP A 299 -11.02 23.19 9.87
N ASP A 300 -11.14 23.50 11.16
CA ASP A 300 -12.23 23.10 12.05
C ASP A 300 -13.61 23.47 11.48
N HIS A 301 -13.74 24.69 10.94
CA HIS A 301 -15.00 25.16 10.36
C HIS A 301 -15.46 24.25 9.21
N TYR A 302 -14.56 23.90 8.31
CA TYR A 302 -14.87 23.04 7.16
C TYR A 302 -15.14 21.60 7.59
N ILE A 303 -14.44 21.11 8.61
CA ILE A 303 -14.73 19.79 9.22
C ILE A 303 -16.15 19.79 9.79
N ASP A 304 -16.55 20.85 10.51
CA ASP A 304 -17.87 20.99 11.11
C ASP A 304 -19.00 21.06 10.07
N GLU A 305 -18.76 21.73 8.95
CA GLU A 305 -19.71 21.76 7.83
C GLU A 305 -19.88 20.36 7.22
N VAL A 306 -18.78 19.68 6.88
CA VAL A 306 -18.82 18.35 6.25
C VAL A 306 -19.44 17.31 7.14
N LYS A 307 -19.07 17.26 8.45
CA LYS A 307 -19.65 16.30 9.40
C LYS A 307 -21.15 16.53 9.59
N THR A 308 -21.61 17.79 9.56
CA THR A 308 -23.03 18.14 9.68
C THR A 308 -23.80 17.77 8.41
N LEU A 309 -23.24 18.13 7.23
CA LEU A 309 -23.86 17.87 5.93
C LEU A 309 -24.10 16.36 5.71
N TYR A 310 -23.11 15.52 6.05
CA TYR A 310 -23.16 14.08 5.81
C TYR A 310 -23.52 13.26 7.05
N ASN A 311 -23.82 13.92 8.19
CA ASN A 311 -24.20 13.30 9.45
C ASN A 311 -23.22 12.17 9.89
N THR A 312 -21.91 12.48 9.84
CA THR A 312 -20.85 11.54 10.17
C THR A 312 -20.64 11.45 11.69
N LYS A 313 -20.18 10.27 12.15
CA LYS A 313 -19.68 10.10 13.53
C LYS A 313 -18.22 10.55 13.57
N HIS A 314 -18.02 11.86 13.79
CA HIS A 314 -16.70 12.45 13.79
C HIS A 314 -15.97 12.35 15.12
N LYS A 315 -14.64 12.09 15.07
CA LYS A 315 -13.73 12.14 16.22
C LYS A 315 -12.47 12.93 15.87
N THR A 316 -12.25 14.02 16.60
CA THR A 316 -10.98 14.75 16.54
C THR A 316 -9.98 14.12 17.53
N VAL A 317 -8.78 13.83 17.07
CA VAL A 317 -7.67 13.29 17.85
C VAL A 317 -6.71 14.43 18.15
N THR A 318 -6.70 14.90 19.39
CA THR A 318 -5.83 16.00 19.80
C THR A 318 -4.49 15.46 20.32
N LEU A 319 -3.40 15.86 19.70
CA LEU A 319 -2.03 15.46 20.02
C LEU A 319 -1.27 16.58 20.75
N SER A 320 -0.58 16.23 21.82
CA SER A 320 0.33 17.17 22.49
C SER A 320 1.72 17.13 21.88
N GLN A 321 2.46 18.25 21.96
CA GLN A 321 3.85 18.33 21.54
C GLN A 321 4.73 17.27 22.24
N LYS A 322 4.46 16.98 23.51
CA LYS A 322 5.18 15.94 24.26
C LYS A 322 4.97 14.55 23.62
N GLN A 323 3.75 14.21 23.22
CA GLN A 323 3.47 12.92 22.54
C GLN A 323 4.22 12.84 21.21
N LEU A 324 4.24 13.92 20.41
CA LEU A 324 4.97 13.96 19.14
C LEU A 324 6.46 13.70 19.34
N VAL A 325 7.09 14.39 20.28
CA VAL A 325 8.52 14.21 20.58
C VAL A 325 8.82 12.79 21.07
N MET A 326 7.98 12.25 21.97
CA MET A 326 8.18 10.90 22.51
C MET A 326 8.00 9.79 21.46
N SER A 327 7.25 10.05 20.40
CA SER A 327 7.01 9.07 19.32
C SER A 327 8.01 9.14 18.16
N LEU A 328 8.94 10.10 18.14
CA LEU A 328 9.95 10.26 17.08
C LEU A 328 10.75 8.99 16.80
N LYS A 329 11.21 8.31 17.85
CA LYS A 329 11.97 7.06 17.69
C LYS A 329 11.11 5.95 17.09
N GLU A 330 9.86 5.87 17.50
CA GLU A 330 8.95 4.84 17.00
C GLU A 330 8.56 5.08 15.55
N SER A 331 8.31 6.34 15.16
CA SER A 331 8.03 6.70 13.76
C SER A 331 9.23 6.42 12.84
N LEU A 332 10.45 6.68 13.30
CA LEU A 332 11.68 6.31 12.59
C LEU A 332 11.77 4.77 12.37
N ILE A 333 11.48 3.99 13.43
CA ILE A 333 11.47 2.51 13.33
C ILE A 333 10.36 2.03 12.40
N ALA A 334 9.19 2.67 12.42
CA ALA A 334 8.08 2.31 11.55
C ALA A 334 8.41 2.53 10.06
N ARG A 335 9.15 3.58 9.73
CA ARG A 335 9.55 3.89 8.34
C ARG A 335 10.78 3.14 7.84
N ASP A 336 11.58 2.55 8.71
CA ASP A 336 12.91 1.99 8.39
C ASP A 336 13.94 3.03 7.90
N ALA A 337 13.63 4.32 7.91
CA ALA A 337 14.49 5.39 7.43
C ALA A 337 14.09 6.74 8.06
N PRO A 338 15.00 7.72 8.14
CA PRO A 338 14.63 9.07 8.50
C PRO A 338 13.55 9.65 7.60
N GLY A 339 12.57 10.31 8.19
CA GLY A 339 11.42 10.90 7.52
C GLY A 339 11.22 12.37 7.90
N MET A 340 9.97 12.82 7.83
CA MET A 340 9.55 14.15 8.27
C MET A 340 9.08 14.05 9.72
N ALA A 341 9.99 14.32 10.66
CA ALA A 341 9.90 13.98 12.07
C ALA A 341 8.53 14.22 12.74
N ASP A 342 8.03 15.45 12.67
CA ASP A 342 6.74 15.86 13.25
C ASP A 342 5.54 15.26 12.52
N ILE A 343 5.57 15.25 11.19
CA ILE A 343 4.51 14.68 10.34
C ILE A 343 4.41 13.18 10.58
N ASP A 344 5.52 12.45 10.52
CA ASP A 344 5.53 10.99 10.72
C ASP A 344 5.10 10.60 12.13
N SER A 345 5.50 11.37 13.15
CA SER A 345 5.08 11.15 14.53
C SER A 345 3.59 11.40 14.72
N SER A 346 3.09 12.48 14.14
CA SER A 346 1.66 12.81 14.14
C SER A 346 0.84 11.70 13.46
N PHE A 347 1.26 11.31 12.25
CA PHE A 347 0.57 10.28 11.48
C PHE A 347 0.57 8.92 12.19
N LEU A 348 1.69 8.53 12.82
CA LEU A 348 1.78 7.32 13.63
C LEU A 348 0.78 7.32 14.79
N LEU A 349 0.73 8.40 15.57
CA LEU A 349 -0.17 8.51 16.71
C LEU A 349 -1.64 8.55 16.28
N PHE A 350 -1.93 9.29 15.21
CA PHE A 350 -3.26 9.37 14.62
C PHE A 350 -3.75 8.00 14.11
N SER A 351 -2.90 7.29 13.36
CA SER A 351 -3.19 5.95 12.87
C SER A 351 -3.41 4.94 13.99
N LYS A 352 -2.62 5.01 15.06
CA LYS A 352 -2.83 4.18 16.26
C LYS A 352 -4.21 4.41 16.87
N GLU A 353 -4.66 5.65 16.96
CA GLU A 353 -5.95 5.98 17.52
C GLU A 353 -7.11 5.46 16.65
N ILE A 354 -6.98 5.56 15.33
CA ILE A 354 -7.96 5.00 14.39
C ILE A 354 -8.00 3.48 14.49
N SER A 355 -6.84 2.83 14.60
CA SER A 355 -6.70 1.37 14.60
C SER A 355 -7.43 0.67 15.77
N HIS A 356 -7.76 1.38 16.83
CA HIS A 356 -8.57 0.84 17.93
C HIS A 356 -10.00 0.45 17.50
N ASN A 357 -10.53 1.07 16.43
CA ASN A 357 -11.91 0.87 16.00
C ASN A 357 -12.05 0.46 14.53
N HIS A 358 -11.05 0.77 13.69
CA HIS A 358 -11.12 0.56 12.24
C HIS A 358 -9.81 0.00 11.71
N LYS A 359 -9.91 -1.00 10.82
CA LYS A 359 -8.78 -1.56 10.06
C LYS A 359 -8.60 -0.88 8.71
N VAL A 360 -9.66 -0.25 8.21
CA VAL A 360 -9.67 0.41 6.90
C VAL A 360 -10.06 1.87 7.08
N VAL A 361 -9.23 2.74 6.52
CA VAL A 361 -9.52 4.17 6.48
C VAL A 361 -9.19 4.74 5.11
N LEU A 362 -10.12 5.47 4.50
CA LEU A 362 -9.88 6.19 3.26
C LEU A 362 -9.27 7.55 3.56
N SER A 363 -8.27 7.92 2.77
CA SER A 363 -7.56 9.20 2.86
C SER A 363 -7.51 9.90 1.50
N GLY A 364 -7.62 11.22 1.50
CA GLY A 364 -7.37 12.08 0.34
C GLY A 364 -5.90 12.47 0.16
N GLU A 365 -4.99 11.86 0.90
CA GLU A 365 -3.56 12.18 0.86
C GLU A 365 -3.01 12.09 -0.58
N CYS A 366 -2.25 13.10 -1.00
CA CYS A 366 -1.67 13.20 -2.34
C CYS A 366 -2.66 13.39 -3.51
N ALA A 367 -3.96 13.53 -3.31
CA ALA A 367 -4.92 13.76 -4.39
C ALA A 367 -4.65 15.07 -5.15
N ASP A 368 -4.24 16.12 -4.46
CA ASP A 368 -3.80 17.40 -5.01
C ASP A 368 -2.60 17.24 -5.98
N LYS A 369 -1.72 16.28 -5.77
CA LYS A 369 -0.60 15.94 -6.68
C LYS A 369 -1.09 15.35 -8.00
N ILE A 370 -2.20 14.62 -7.96
CA ILE A 370 -2.82 14.01 -9.14
C ILE A 370 -3.62 15.08 -9.90
N LEU A 371 -4.33 15.94 -9.19
CA LEU A 371 -5.21 16.96 -9.75
C LEU A 371 -4.52 18.32 -10.01
N VAL A 372 -3.19 18.39 -9.85
CA VAL A 372 -2.35 19.58 -10.15
C VAL A 372 -2.72 20.82 -9.32
N ALA A 373 -3.19 20.62 -8.10
CA ALA A 373 -3.58 21.72 -7.20
C ALA A 373 -2.42 22.30 -6.37
N THR A 374 -1.19 21.72 -6.46
CA THR A 374 -0.02 22.24 -5.72
C THR A 374 0.75 23.29 -6.47
N HIS A 375 1.12 24.37 -5.77
CA HIS A 375 1.91 25.48 -6.27
C HIS A 375 3.21 25.05 -6.95
N GLY A 376 3.41 25.45 -8.21
CA GLY A 376 4.67 25.35 -8.95
C GLY A 376 4.64 24.56 -10.25
N PHE A 377 3.53 23.89 -10.62
CA PHE A 377 3.41 23.18 -11.89
C PHE A 377 2.18 23.62 -12.70
N ILE A 378 2.02 24.93 -12.91
CA ILE A 378 1.11 25.43 -13.94
C ILE A 378 1.90 25.54 -15.25
N GLU A 379 2.22 24.40 -15.85
CA GLU A 379 2.49 24.33 -17.28
C GLU A 379 1.31 23.64 -17.98
N LYS A 380 0.94 24.18 -19.13
CA LYS A 380 -0.26 23.96 -19.95
C LYS A 380 -0.56 22.51 -20.41
N ASN A 381 -0.32 21.49 -19.60
CA ASN A 381 -0.51 20.12 -20.01
C ASN A 381 -1.07 19.24 -18.88
N PHE A 382 -2.39 19.16 -18.79
CA PHE A 382 -3.08 18.24 -17.87
C PHE A 382 -2.84 16.79 -18.26
N THR A 383 -2.33 16.01 -17.34
CA THR A 383 -2.35 14.55 -17.40
C THR A 383 -3.26 14.04 -16.28
N VAL A 384 -4.43 13.51 -16.62
CA VAL A 384 -5.33 12.89 -15.65
C VAL A 384 -4.81 11.50 -15.33
N LEU A 385 -4.36 11.30 -14.10
CA LEU A 385 -4.03 9.98 -13.55
C LEU A 385 -5.31 9.31 -13.05
N THR A 386 -5.60 8.12 -13.54
CA THR A 386 -6.77 7.30 -13.14
C THR A 386 -6.54 6.51 -11.85
N ALA A 387 -5.82 7.08 -10.88
CA ALA A 387 -5.46 6.33 -9.68
C ALA A 387 -5.69 7.14 -8.41
N PHE A 388 -6.92 7.21 -7.96
CA PHE A 388 -7.21 7.45 -6.55
C PHE A 388 -6.97 6.12 -5.81
N HIS A 389 -5.81 5.99 -5.19
CA HIS A 389 -5.52 4.83 -4.35
C HIS A 389 -5.62 5.27 -2.89
N GLY A 390 -6.68 4.85 -2.23
CA GLY A 390 -6.81 5.01 -0.79
C GLY A 390 -5.67 4.29 -0.05
N CYS A 391 -5.10 4.94 0.96
CA CYS A 391 -4.17 4.25 1.86
C CYS A 391 -4.98 3.33 2.78
N VAL A 392 -4.71 2.03 2.73
CA VAL A 392 -5.07 1.10 3.79
C VAL A 392 -3.94 1.15 4.81
N ILE A 393 -4.24 1.60 6.02
CA ILE A 393 -3.28 1.74 7.13
C ILE A 393 -3.23 0.44 7.91
#